data_cc586cb7a87427778f1d695de7177c16
#
_entry.id   cc586cb7a87427778f1d695de7177c16
#
_cell.length_a   1.000
_cell.length_b   1.000
_cell.length_c   1.000
_cell.angle_alpha   90.00
_cell.angle_beta   90.00
_cell.angle_gamma   90.00
#
_symmetry.space_group_name_H-M   'P 1'
#
loop_
_entity.id
_entity.type
_entity.pdbx_description
1 polymer ?
#
loop_
_entity_poly.entity_id
_entity_poly.type
_entity_poly.pdbx_seq_one_letter_code
_entity_poly.pdbx_strand_id
1 'polypeptide(L)'
;GKCGDRGETIKTVFAATMDASRALQHKMMDGGADLRKEITAALQDGPIAVAPGECIACAGVEGAYASIAGARLFPGVPIKYYKYFENVFEAVDKGEARYGIIPVENSTAGSVHESYDLIMKYRFFMVGARDEKIEHCLAAHPDTRYEDVESIYSHHQALTQCSNFIENFGFTGITYSNTAAAAKYVAQSDRRDIAAICSPTAAKKYGLQVMKREIQNISNNRTRFVVISKDMQISSDADKISLIFRVPHTTGSLYRVLGRFSMAGLNLTKIESRPMGNGEFSYFFYVDIMGSVRRDVTLDLLCALSDELPGFKFLGNFREQED
;
A
#
# COMPACT_ATOMS: atom_id res chain seq x y z
N GLY A 1 -4.10 -48.92 -18.81
CA GLY A 1 -4.90 -48.01 -17.96
C GLY A 1 -4.28 -47.62 -16.62
N LYS A 2 -3.05 -48.04 -16.28
CA LYS A 2 -2.40 -47.71 -14.98
C LYS A 2 -1.14 -46.85 -15.08
N CYS A 3 -0.85 -46.34 -16.25
CA CYS A 3 0.37 -45.50 -16.49
C CYS A 3 0.12 -44.00 -16.52
N GLY A 4 -1.14 -43.53 -16.55
CA GLY A 4 -1.46 -42.10 -16.69
C GLY A 4 -1.02 -41.24 -15.48
N ASP A 5 -1.27 -41.71 -14.29
CA ASP A 5 -1.03 -40.95 -13.05
C ASP A 5 0.47 -40.78 -12.73
N ARG A 6 1.27 -41.77 -13.02
CA ARG A 6 2.74 -41.71 -12.85
C ARG A 6 3.40 -40.79 -13.91
N GLY A 7 2.84 -40.74 -15.11
CA GLY A 7 3.34 -39.87 -16.16
C GLY A 7 3.22 -38.38 -15.84
N GLU A 8 2.11 -37.96 -15.24
CA GLU A 8 1.91 -36.56 -14.82
C GLU A 8 2.82 -36.19 -13.64
N THR A 9 2.98 -37.08 -12.67
CA THR A 9 3.92 -36.86 -11.55
C THR A 9 5.36 -36.71 -12.05
N ILE A 10 5.79 -37.58 -12.99
CA ILE A 10 7.13 -37.47 -13.59
C ILE A 10 7.30 -36.16 -14.35
N LYS A 11 6.31 -35.72 -15.14
CA LYS A 11 6.34 -34.43 -15.84
C LYS A 11 6.50 -33.25 -14.88
N THR A 12 5.80 -33.29 -13.74
CA THR A 12 5.90 -32.23 -12.72
C THR A 12 7.30 -32.14 -12.12
N VAL A 13 7.90 -33.29 -11.77
CA VAL A 13 9.28 -33.35 -11.25
C VAL A 13 10.28 -32.88 -12.29
N PHE A 14 10.14 -33.32 -13.55
CA PHE A 14 11.01 -32.88 -14.64
C PHE A 14 10.88 -31.37 -14.90
N ALA A 15 9.66 -30.82 -14.89
CA ALA A 15 9.43 -29.39 -15.06
C ALA A 15 10.13 -28.58 -13.94
N ALA A 16 9.99 -29.00 -12.68
CA ALA A 16 10.68 -28.35 -11.56
C ALA A 16 12.22 -28.42 -11.68
N THR A 17 12.75 -29.56 -12.12
CA THR A 17 14.20 -29.72 -12.37
C THR A 17 14.68 -28.83 -13.50
N MET A 18 13.91 -28.74 -14.59
CA MET A 18 14.23 -27.86 -15.71
C MET A 18 14.18 -26.37 -15.32
N ASP A 19 13.22 -25.99 -14.51
CA ASP A 19 13.11 -24.60 -14.02
C ASP A 19 14.30 -24.23 -13.11
N ALA A 20 14.72 -25.14 -12.23
CA ALA A 20 15.93 -24.96 -11.41
C ALA A 20 17.20 -24.88 -12.28
N SER A 21 17.32 -25.71 -13.32
CA SER A 21 18.45 -25.67 -14.27
C SER A 21 18.48 -24.36 -15.04
N ARG A 22 17.34 -23.86 -15.53
CA ARG A 22 17.25 -22.57 -16.22
C ARG A 22 17.66 -21.41 -15.32
N ALA A 23 17.24 -21.41 -14.07
CA ALA A 23 17.63 -20.39 -13.11
C ALA A 23 19.18 -20.34 -12.93
N LEU A 24 19.82 -21.52 -12.86
CA LEU A 24 21.27 -21.61 -12.79
C LEU A 24 21.97 -21.13 -14.07
N GLN A 25 21.46 -21.53 -15.24
CA GLN A 25 21.98 -21.08 -16.53
C GLN A 25 21.81 -19.57 -16.71
N HIS A 26 20.67 -19.02 -16.32
CA HIS A 26 20.40 -17.57 -16.37
C HIS A 26 21.43 -16.78 -15.55
N LYS A 27 21.75 -17.26 -14.35
CA LYS A 27 22.81 -16.68 -13.51
C LYS A 27 24.19 -16.72 -14.21
N MET A 28 24.50 -17.81 -14.88
CA MET A 28 25.79 -17.98 -15.60
C MET A 28 25.88 -17.10 -16.86
N MET A 29 24.76 -16.65 -17.42
CA MET A 29 24.67 -15.83 -18.65
C MET A 29 24.45 -14.34 -18.36
N ASP A 30 24.66 -13.87 -17.11
CA ASP A 30 24.41 -12.49 -16.67
C ASP A 30 23.00 -11.97 -17.00
N GLY A 31 22.00 -12.87 -16.98
CA GLY A 31 20.61 -12.50 -17.20
C GLY A 31 20.11 -11.50 -16.16
N GLY A 32 19.25 -10.55 -16.56
CA GLY A 32 18.72 -9.49 -15.71
C GLY A 32 19.77 -8.46 -15.30
N ALA A 33 20.84 -8.30 -16.08
CA ALA A 33 21.96 -7.40 -15.77
C ALA A 33 21.51 -5.95 -15.51
N ASP A 34 20.52 -5.45 -16.25
CA ASP A 34 20.01 -4.09 -16.09
C ASP A 34 19.32 -3.93 -14.74
N LEU A 35 18.39 -4.83 -14.38
CA LEU A 35 17.71 -4.79 -13.09
C LEU A 35 18.70 -4.95 -11.92
N ARG A 36 19.69 -5.85 -12.06
CA ARG A 36 20.75 -6.03 -11.06
C ARG A 36 21.53 -4.74 -10.84
N LYS A 37 21.91 -4.07 -11.91
CA LYS A 37 22.65 -2.80 -11.86
C LYS A 37 21.81 -1.71 -11.19
N GLU A 38 20.54 -1.58 -11.56
CA GLU A 38 19.62 -0.60 -10.95
C GLU A 38 19.43 -0.86 -9.45
N ILE A 39 19.15 -2.10 -9.05
CA ILE A 39 18.99 -2.48 -7.65
C ILE A 39 20.28 -2.23 -6.86
N THR A 40 21.43 -2.64 -7.41
CA THR A 40 22.72 -2.48 -6.72
C THR A 40 23.06 -1.00 -6.50
N ALA A 41 22.79 -0.15 -7.49
CA ALA A 41 22.98 1.30 -7.39
C ALA A 41 22.04 1.98 -6.38
N ALA A 42 20.87 1.38 -6.13
CA ALA A 42 19.85 1.90 -5.21
C ALA A 42 20.06 1.49 -3.74
N LEU A 43 21.02 0.58 -3.45
CA LEU A 43 21.29 0.12 -2.08
C LEU A 43 21.87 1.26 -1.23
N GLN A 44 21.30 1.45 -0.04
CA GLN A 44 21.73 2.45 0.93
C GLN A 44 22.14 1.78 2.25
N ASP A 45 23.06 2.38 2.98
CA ASP A 45 23.54 1.86 4.27
C ASP A 45 22.66 2.26 5.46
N GLY A 46 21.65 3.12 5.24
CA GLY A 46 20.73 3.61 6.26
C GLY A 46 19.28 3.62 5.82
N PRO A 47 18.38 4.12 6.68
CA PRO A 47 16.99 4.32 6.32
C PRO A 47 16.83 5.42 5.27
N ILE A 48 15.68 5.44 4.59
CA ILE A 48 15.31 6.57 3.73
C ILE A 48 15.20 7.85 4.59
N ALA A 49 15.66 8.96 4.05
CA ALA A 49 15.69 10.23 4.77
C ALA A 49 15.24 11.39 3.88
N VAL A 50 14.76 12.45 4.53
CA VAL A 50 14.42 13.73 3.91
C VAL A 50 15.45 14.76 4.33
N ALA A 51 16.05 15.44 3.37
CA ALA A 51 17.09 16.43 3.66
C ALA A 51 16.48 17.70 4.31
N PRO A 52 17.29 18.46 5.07
CA PRO A 52 16.84 19.73 5.64
C PRO A 52 16.30 20.68 4.56
N GLY A 53 15.10 21.21 4.80
CA GLY A 53 14.42 22.11 3.84
C GLY A 53 13.54 21.43 2.82
N GLU A 54 13.60 20.10 2.69
CA GLU A 54 12.66 19.33 1.87
C GLU A 54 11.38 19.00 2.65
N CYS A 55 10.37 18.50 1.96
CA CYS A 55 9.09 18.10 2.53
C CYS A 55 8.59 16.81 1.90
N ILE A 56 7.54 16.23 2.51
CA ILE A 56 6.78 15.11 1.95
C ILE A 56 5.40 15.58 1.51
N ALA A 57 4.80 14.86 0.56
CA ALA A 57 3.45 15.11 0.05
C ALA A 57 2.47 14.04 0.56
N CYS A 58 1.29 14.46 1.03
CA CYS A 58 0.21 13.56 1.45
C CYS A 58 -1.12 13.96 0.78
N ALA A 59 -1.94 12.96 0.46
CA ALA A 59 -3.31 13.23 0.06
C ALA A 59 -4.20 13.53 1.28
N GLY A 60 -5.15 14.47 1.12
CA GLY A 60 -6.09 14.87 2.16
C GLY A 60 -5.69 16.15 2.86
N VAL A 61 -5.89 16.20 4.15
CA VAL A 61 -5.63 17.35 5.03
C VAL A 61 -4.87 16.91 6.28
N GLU A 62 -4.37 17.85 7.05
CA GLU A 62 -3.72 17.56 8.32
C GLU A 62 -4.66 16.79 9.26
N GLY A 63 -4.15 15.72 9.89
CA GLY A 63 -4.95 14.81 10.72
C GLY A 63 -5.61 13.65 9.95
N ALA A 64 -5.54 13.61 8.61
CA ALA A 64 -5.88 12.43 7.83
C ALA A 64 -4.87 11.29 8.10
N TYR A 65 -5.26 10.02 7.88
CA TYR A 65 -4.39 8.87 8.15
C TYR A 65 -3.09 8.90 7.33
N ALA A 66 -3.11 9.39 6.09
CA ALA A 66 -1.87 9.59 5.32
C ALA A 66 -0.92 10.61 5.98
N SER A 67 -1.47 11.67 6.58
CA SER A 67 -0.69 12.65 7.37
C SER A 67 -0.10 12.03 8.63
N ILE A 68 -0.87 11.18 9.31
CA ILE A 68 -0.41 10.47 10.53
C ILE A 68 0.73 9.52 10.16
N ALA A 69 0.56 8.70 9.10
CA ALA A 69 1.58 7.80 8.60
C ALA A 69 2.85 8.56 8.19
N GLY A 70 2.72 9.67 7.47
CA GLY A 70 3.84 10.52 7.05
C GLY A 70 4.61 11.11 8.23
N ALA A 71 3.90 11.62 9.24
CA ALA A 71 4.52 12.20 10.43
C ALA A 71 5.26 11.15 11.29
N ARG A 72 4.80 9.90 11.28
CA ARG A 72 5.46 8.79 11.99
C ARG A 72 6.66 8.25 11.22
N LEU A 73 6.56 8.17 9.88
CA LEU A 73 7.66 7.75 9.00
C LEU A 73 8.79 8.78 8.97
N PHE A 74 8.45 10.07 8.99
CA PHE A 74 9.39 11.19 8.90
C PHE A 74 9.11 12.23 9.99
N PRO A 75 9.49 11.95 11.26
CA PRO A 75 9.24 12.87 12.36
C PRO A 75 9.87 14.25 12.14
N GLY A 76 9.06 15.30 12.28
CA GLY A 76 9.52 16.69 12.15
C GLY A 76 9.66 17.21 10.72
N VAL A 77 9.43 16.39 9.69
CA VAL A 77 9.48 16.81 8.29
C VAL A 77 8.18 17.53 7.92
N PRO A 78 8.24 18.70 7.23
CA PRO A 78 7.07 19.40 6.75
C PRO A 78 6.24 18.55 5.76
N ILE A 79 4.91 18.62 5.88
CA ILE A 79 3.98 17.91 5.02
C ILE A 79 3.19 18.89 4.16
N LYS A 80 3.22 18.72 2.84
CA LYS A 80 2.31 19.38 1.91
C LYS A 80 1.09 18.51 1.64
N TYR A 81 -0.08 19.12 1.62
CA TYR A 81 -1.36 18.41 1.47
C TYR A 81 -1.96 18.68 0.10
N TYR A 82 -2.45 17.60 -0.53
CA TYR A 82 -3.05 17.64 -1.85
C TYR A 82 -4.43 16.97 -1.83
N LYS A 83 -5.32 17.44 -2.70
CA LYS A 83 -6.70 16.97 -2.73
C LYS A 83 -6.83 15.54 -3.26
N TYR A 84 -6.05 15.20 -4.30
CA TYR A 84 -6.10 13.93 -5.01
C TYR A 84 -4.76 13.19 -4.92
N PHE A 85 -4.79 11.87 -5.06
CA PHE A 85 -3.56 11.06 -5.09
C PHE A 85 -2.64 11.48 -6.23
N GLU A 86 -3.20 11.72 -7.43
CA GLU A 86 -2.40 12.13 -8.59
C GLU A 86 -1.59 13.40 -8.32
N ASN A 87 -2.13 14.38 -7.59
CA ASN A 87 -1.37 15.58 -7.25
C ASN A 87 -0.19 15.30 -6.31
N VAL A 88 -0.24 14.24 -5.50
CA VAL A 88 0.91 13.78 -4.70
C VAL A 88 2.01 13.27 -5.62
N PHE A 89 1.66 12.46 -6.64
CA PHE A 89 2.61 11.98 -7.64
C PHE A 89 3.22 13.15 -8.45
N GLU A 90 2.40 14.09 -8.89
CA GLU A 90 2.87 15.28 -9.60
C GLU A 90 3.87 16.10 -8.77
N ALA A 91 3.57 16.29 -7.47
CA ALA A 91 4.45 17.04 -6.57
C ALA A 91 5.82 16.36 -6.42
N VAL A 92 5.86 15.03 -6.33
CA VAL A 92 7.11 14.26 -6.28
C VAL A 92 7.82 14.29 -7.63
N ASP A 93 7.09 14.16 -8.75
CA ASP A 93 7.67 14.20 -10.10
C ASP A 93 8.33 15.55 -10.42
N LYS A 94 7.71 16.65 -9.98
CA LYS A 94 8.23 18.02 -10.14
C LYS A 94 9.31 18.38 -9.11
N GLY A 95 9.61 17.50 -8.14
CA GLY A 95 10.56 17.78 -7.06
C GLY A 95 10.05 18.78 -6.01
N GLU A 96 8.75 19.06 -5.96
CA GLU A 96 8.12 19.93 -4.94
C GLU A 96 8.05 19.23 -3.56
N ALA A 97 8.12 17.91 -3.57
CA ALA A 97 8.23 17.06 -2.39
C ALA A 97 9.22 15.92 -2.67
N ARG A 98 10.00 15.51 -1.66
CA ARG A 98 10.95 14.42 -1.80
C ARG A 98 10.26 13.06 -1.94
N TYR A 99 9.22 12.84 -1.15
CA TYR A 99 8.42 11.62 -1.13
C TYR A 99 6.93 11.94 -1.12
N GLY A 100 6.13 10.97 -1.57
CA GLY A 100 4.69 10.97 -1.40
C GLY A 100 4.23 9.86 -0.47
N ILE A 101 3.18 10.10 0.31
CA ILE A 101 2.55 9.10 1.18
C ILE A 101 1.15 8.83 0.66
N ILE A 102 0.89 7.59 0.25
CA ILE A 102 -0.38 7.15 -0.32
C ILE A 102 -0.84 5.82 0.28
N PRO A 103 -2.16 5.60 0.45
CA PRO A 103 -2.68 4.30 0.85
C PRO A 103 -2.60 3.32 -0.33
N VAL A 104 -2.24 2.06 -0.09
CA VAL A 104 -2.25 1.02 -1.12
C VAL A 104 -3.19 -0.14 -0.79
N GLU A 105 -3.52 -0.32 0.50
CA GLU A 105 -4.37 -1.41 0.94
C GLU A 105 -5.07 -1.07 2.26
N ASN A 106 -6.31 -1.51 2.38
CA ASN A 106 -7.03 -1.50 3.66
C ASN A 106 -7.49 -2.92 3.98
N SER A 107 -7.30 -3.36 5.22
CA SER A 107 -7.56 -4.75 5.64
C SER A 107 -9.03 -5.18 5.52
N THR A 108 -9.97 -4.24 5.42
CA THR A 108 -11.40 -4.51 5.28
C THR A 108 -11.94 -4.19 3.89
N ALA A 109 -11.36 -3.21 3.18
CA ALA A 109 -11.82 -2.77 1.87
C ALA A 109 -10.96 -3.29 0.70
N GLY A 110 -9.81 -3.93 1.01
CA GLY A 110 -8.89 -4.43 -0.02
C GLY A 110 -7.98 -3.34 -0.59
N SER A 111 -7.48 -3.58 -1.80
CA SER A 111 -6.49 -2.72 -2.45
C SER A 111 -7.07 -1.39 -2.94
N VAL A 112 -6.26 -0.34 -2.79
CA VAL A 112 -6.52 0.98 -3.36
C VAL A 112 -5.98 1.01 -4.79
N HIS A 113 -6.81 0.59 -5.74
CA HIS A 113 -6.42 0.40 -7.14
C HIS A 113 -5.84 1.65 -7.80
N GLU A 114 -6.42 2.82 -7.53
CA GLU A 114 -5.93 4.11 -8.05
C GLU A 114 -4.44 4.34 -7.72
N SER A 115 -4.01 3.97 -6.51
CA SER A 115 -2.61 4.11 -6.09
C SER A 115 -1.66 3.26 -6.94
N TYR A 116 -2.02 2.02 -7.24
CA TYR A 116 -1.23 1.16 -8.11
C TYR A 116 -1.20 1.64 -9.55
N ASP A 117 -2.33 2.16 -10.08
CA ASP A 117 -2.39 2.74 -11.42
C ASP A 117 -1.46 3.93 -11.55
N LEU A 118 -1.43 4.79 -10.54
CA LEU A 118 -0.56 5.95 -10.48
C LEU A 118 0.92 5.55 -10.35
N ILE A 119 1.26 4.57 -9.51
CA ILE A 119 2.62 4.03 -9.42
C ILE A 119 3.10 3.55 -10.78
N MET A 120 2.23 2.83 -11.52
CA MET A 120 2.55 2.35 -12.86
C MET A 120 2.67 3.48 -13.88
N LYS A 121 1.77 4.46 -13.84
CA LYS A 121 1.73 5.62 -14.74
C LYS A 121 3.01 6.47 -14.61
N TYR A 122 3.39 6.80 -13.38
CA TYR A 122 4.55 7.64 -13.08
C TYR A 122 5.85 6.85 -13.02
N ARG A 123 5.79 5.50 -13.03
CA ARG A 123 6.95 4.60 -12.89
C ARG A 123 7.74 4.84 -11.60
N PHE A 124 7.03 5.14 -10.53
CA PHE A 124 7.62 5.38 -9.22
C PHE A 124 7.87 4.06 -8.48
N PHE A 125 8.71 4.17 -7.44
CA PHE A 125 9.08 3.07 -6.56
C PHE A 125 8.46 3.24 -5.18
N MET A 126 8.21 2.12 -4.52
CA MET A 126 7.88 2.05 -3.11
C MET A 126 9.19 1.92 -2.31
N VAL A 127 9.50 2.90 -1.47
CA VAL A 127 10.78 2.96 -0.74
C VAL A 127 10.61 2.81 0.77
N GLY A 128 9.39 2.76 1.26
CA GLY A 128 9.00 2.53 2.65
C GLY A 128 7.52 2.22 2.76
N ALA A 129 7.10 1.64 3.87
CA ALA A 129 5.69 1.42 4.18
C ALA A 129 5.42 1.52 5.67
N ARG A 130 4.17 1.81 6.01
CA ARG A 130 3.66 1.79 7.36
C ARG A 130 2.21 1.32 7.40
N ASP A 131 1.92 0.40 8.32
CA ASP A 131 0.58 0.00 8.65
C ASP A 131 0.02 0.88 9.77
N GLU A 132 -1.06 1.60 9.50
CA GLU A 132 -1.77 2.44 10.47
C GLU A 132 -3.06 1.78 10.92
N LYS A 133 -3.25 1.65 12.23
CA LYS A 133 -4.54 1.24 12.81
C LYS A 133 -5.57 2.33 12.53
N ILE A 134 -6.71 1.94 11.97
CA ILE A 134 -7.82 2.84 11.69
C ILE A 134 -8.79 2.80 12.86
N GLU A 135 -8.73 3.82 13.69
CA GLU A 135 -9.63 4.00 14.82
C GLU A 135 -10.57 5.17 14.54
N HIS A 136 -11.87 4.90 14.57
CA HIS A 136 -12.88 5.92 14.40
C HIS A 136 -13.48 6.33 15.76
N CYS A 137 -13.60 7.64 15.96
CA CYS A 137 -14.32 8.21 17.09
C CYS A 137 -15.45 9.13 16.62
N LEU A 138 -16.47 9.27 17.44
CA LEU A 138 -17.44 10.35 17.31
C LEU A 138 -16.86 11.58 18.00
N ALA A 139 -16.77 12.69 17.30
CA ALA A 139 -16.25 13.94 17.82
C ALA A 139 -17.14 15.12 17.41
N ALA A 140 -17.38 16.04 18.32
CA ALA A 140 -18.20 17.22 18.10
C ALA A 140 -17.59 18.45 18.76
N HIS A 141 -18.21 19.61 18.57
CA HIS A 141 -17.81 20.83 19.27
C HIS A 141 -17.91 20.63 20.80
N PRO A 142 -17.01 21.18 21.61
CA PRO A 142 -17.02 20.99 23.06
C PRO A 142 -18.36 21.33 23.76
N ASP A 143 -19.11 22.29 23.19
CA ASP A 143 -20.43 22.72 23.73
C ASP A 143 -21.60 21.84 23.25
N THR A 144 -21.34 20.81 22.41
CA THR A 144 -22.38 19.91 21.93
C THR A 144 -22.65 18.82 22.96
N ARG A 145 -23.90 18.60 23.31
CA ARG A 145 -24.30 17.44 24.12
C ARG A 145 -24.56 16.25 23.20
N TYR A 146 -24.33 15.06 23.73
CA TYR A 146 -24.48 13.82 22.93
C TYR A 146 -25.93 13.65 22.40
N GLU A 147 -26.91 14.04 23.22
CA GLU A 147 -28.33 13.93 22.90
C GLU A 147 -28.81 14.91 21.84
N ASP A 148 -28.05 15.98 21.60
CA ASP A 148 -28.39 17.00 20.60
C ASP A 148 -27.85 16.64 19.18
N VAL A 149 -27.00 15.59 19.05
CA VAL A 149 -26.43 15.19 17.78
C VAL A 149 -27.48 14.50 16.90
N GLU A 150 -27.76 15.05 15.73
CA GLU A 150 -28.67 14.51 14.74
C GLU A 150 -27.93 13.98 13.51
N SER A 151 -26.89 14.69 13.06
CA SER A 151 -26.17 14.39 11.81
C SER A 151 -24.68 14.16 12.04
N ILE A 152 -24.15 13.12 11.36
CA ILE A 152 -22.73 12.73 11.42
C ILE A 152 -22.10 12.87 10.06
N TYR A 153 -21.05 13.67 9.98
CA TYR A 153 -20.26 13.88 8.76
C TYR A 153 -19.02 12.99 8.73
N SER A 154 -18.78 12.29 7.63
CA SER A 154 -17.54 11.56 7.41
C SER A 154 -17.38 11.11 5.96
N HIS A 155 -16.23 10.51 5.63
CA HIS A 155 -16.05 9.81 4.37
C HIS A 155 -17.02 8.62 4.28
N HIS A 156 -17.54 8.34 3.08
CA HIS A 156 -18.49 7.25 2.87
C HIS A 156 -18.03 5.92 3.46
N GLN A 157 -16.77 5.55 3.26
CA GLN A 157 -16.20 4.32 3.81
C GLN A 157 -16.22 4.29 5.34
N ALA A 158 -15.92 5.41 6.02
CA ALA A 158 -15.96 5.48 7.47
C ALA A 158 -17.40 5.40 8.02
N LEU A 159 -18.38 6.00 7.32
CA LEU A 159 -19.79 5.83 7.65
C LEU A 159 -20.21 4.36 7.56
N THR A 160 -19.81 3.66 6.49
CA THR A 160 -20.09 2.23 6.33
C THR A 160 -19.40 1.39 7.42
N GLN A 161 -18.16 1.72 7.76
CA GLN A 161 -17.41 1.02 8.82
C GLN A 161 -17.96 1.27 10.24
N CYS A 162 -18.80 2.29 10.42
CA CYS A 162 -19.46 2.63 11.67
C CYS A 162 -21.00 2.49 11.59
N SER A 163 -21.51 1.75 10.61
CA SER A 163 -22.97 1.65 10.34
C SER A 163 -23.75 1.16 11.56
N ASN A 164 -23.26 0.13 12.26
CA ASN A 164 -23.93 -0.38 13.47
C ASN A 164 -24.08 0.70 14.54
N PHE A 165 -23.05 1.53 14.73
CA PHE A 165 -23.11 2.64 15.67
C PHE A 165 -24.12 3.70 15.22
N ILE A 166 -24.07 4.09 13.94
CA ILE A 166 -24.98 5.11 13.37
C ILE A 166 -26.44 4.66 13.50
N GLU A 167 -26.75 3.41 13.15
CA GLU A 167 -28.10 2.84 13.18
C GLU A 167 -28.62 2.70 14.63
N ASN A 168 -27.80 2.21 15.56
CA ASN A 168 -28.20 1.99 16.95
C ASN A 168 -28.59 3.29 17.68
N PHE A 169 -28.01 4.42 17.26
CA PHE A 169 -28.30 5.72 17.85
C PHE A 169 -29.21 6.61 17.00
N GLY A 170 -29.64 6.13 15.81
CA GLY A 170 -30.55 6.84 14.91
C GLY A 170 -29.96 8.08 14.24
N PHE A 171 -28.64 8.17 14.12
CA PHE A 171 -27.99 9.30 13.49
C PHE A 171 -28.14 9.31 11.96
N THR A 172 -28.14 10.50 11.37
CA THR A 172 -28.11 10.67 9.91
C THR A 172 -26.66 10.82 9.42
N GLY A 173 -26.15 9.83 8.65
CA GLY A 173 -24.82 9.87 8.06
C GLY A 173 -24.75 10.75 6.81
N ILE A 174 -23.87 11.73 6.77
CA ILE A 174 -23.67 12.65 5.65
C ILE A 174 -22.26 12.48 5.10
N THR A 175 -22.16 12.12 3.80
CA THR A 175 -20.88 11.90 3.12
C THR A 175 -20.09 13.19 2.94
N TYR A 176 -18.82 13.15 3.31
CA TYR A 176 -17.86 14.23 3.13
C TYR A 176 -16.59 13.73 2.42
N SER A 177 -15.72 14.64 1.96
CA SER A 177 -14.55 14.32 1.14
C SER A 177 -13.55 13.37 1.82
N ASN A 178 -13.29 13.56 3.12
CA ASN A 178 -12.52 12.64 3.97
C ASN A 178 -12.84 12.87 5.45
N THR A 179 -12.42 11.95 6.32
CA THR A 179 -12.73 11.97 7.77
C THR A 179 -12.16 13.18 8.47
N ALA A 180 -10.93 13.60 8.17
CA ALA A 180 -10.31 14.76 8.81
C ALA A 180 -10.90 16.10 8.30
N ALA A 181 -11.28 16.17 7.00
CA ALA A 181 -11.99 17.31 6.46
C ALA A 181 -13.39 17.46 7.08
N ALA A 182 -14.08 16.34 7.37
CA ALA A 182 -15.34 16.37 8.11
C ALA A 182 -15.16 16.91 9.54
N ALA A 183 -14.11 16.47 10.25
CA ALA A 183 -13.76 17.02 11.56
C ALA A 183 -13.49 18.52 11.50
N LYS A 184 -12.73 18.98 10.49
CA LYS A 184 -12.47 20.41 10.27
C LYS A 184 -13.78 21.18 10.03
N TYR A 185 -14.68 20.63 9.21
CA TYR A 185 -15.97 21.26 8.92
C TYR A 185 -16.81 21.41 10.19
N VAL A 186 -16.94 20.34 10.99
CA VAL A 186 -17.70 20.37 12.26
C VAL A 186 -17.09 21.39 13.22
N ALA A 187 -15.76 21.44 13.32
CA ALA A 187 -15.08 22.41 14.21
C ALA A 187 -15.31 23.88 13.80
N GLN A 188 -15.49 24.15 12.50
CA GLN A 188 -15.72 25.50 11.97
C GLN A 188 -17.20 25.88 11.88
N SER A 189 -18.12 24.96 12.20
CA SER A 189 -19.56 25.19 12.13
C SER A 189 -20.10 25.76 13.44
N ASP A 190 -21.06 26.67 13.33
CA ASP A 190 -21.81 27.17 14.49
C ASP A 190 -22.91 26.21 14.97
N ARG A 191 -23.16 25.15 14.21
CA ARG A 191 -24.15 24.11 14.55
C ARG A 191 -23.68 23.26 15.74
N ARG A 192 -24.62 22.90 16.62
CA ARG A 192 -24.38 22.03 17.78
C ARG A 192 -25.11 20.69 17.69
N ASP A 193 -25.83 20.46 16.59
CA ASP A 193 -26.56 19.23 16.26
C ASP A 193 -25.77 18.31 15.30
N ILE A 194 -24.48 18.63 15.07
CA ILE A 194 -23.62 17.87 14.16
C ILE A 194 -22.37 17.34 14.85
N ALA A 195 -21.93 16.16 14.39
CA ALA A 195 -20.67 15.53 14.79
C ALA A 195 -19.89 15.00 13.58
N ALA A 196 -18.65 14.62 13.79
CA ALA A 196 -17.82 13.95 12.79
C ALA A 196 -17.42 12.56 13.27
N ILE A 197 -17.37 11.60 12.33
CA ILE A 197 -16.60 10.38 12.50
C ILE A 197 -15.21 10.64 11.93
N CYS A 198 -14.19 10.60 12.79
CA CYS A 198 -12.81 10.91 12.42
C CYS A 198 -11.81 10.12 13.29
N SER A 199 -10.50 10.30 13.03
CA SER A 199 -9.48 9.80 13.94
C SER A 199 -9.41 10.63 15.23
N PRO A 200 -9.03 10.06 16.37
CA PRO A 200 -8.76 10.82 17.59
C PRO A 200 -7.74 11.95 17.40
N THR A 201 -6.76 11.73 16.52
CA THR A 201 -5.76 12.73 16.15
C THR A 201 -6.39 13.93 15.44
N ALA A 202 -7.30 13.70 14.49
CA ALA A 202 -8.03 14.77 13.80
C ALA A 202 -8.94 15.53 14.77
N ALA A 203 -9.67 14.83 15.65
CA ALA A 203 -10.49 15.46 16.67
C ALA A 203 -9.67 16.41 17.55
N LYS A 204 -8.55 15.93 18.09
CA LYS A 204 -7.62 16.75 18.89
C LYS A 204 -7.07 17.94 18.10
N LYS A 205 -6.67 17.73 16.86
CA LYS A 205 -6.11 18.78 15.99
C LYS A 205 -7.07 19.93 15.75
N TYR A 206 -8.34 19.63 15.55
CA TYR A 206 -9.38 20.64 15.28
C TYR A 206 -10.13 21.11 16.52
N GLY A 207 -9.68 20.73 17.74
CA GLY A 207 -10.29 21.17 19.00
C GLY A 207 -11.67 20.59 19.26
N LEU A 208 -12.00 19.45 18.66
CA LEU A 208 -13.24 18.73 18.92
C LEU A 208 -13.13 17.87 20.18
N GLN A 209 -14.23 17.76 20.91
CA GLN A 209 -14.38 16.81 22.00
C GLN A 209 -14.69 15.42 21.44
N VAL A 210 -13.91 14.42 21.85
CA VAL A 210 -14.22 13.02 21.55
C VAL A 210 -15.32 12.55 22.47
N MET A 211 -16.49 12.27 21.93
CA MET A 211 -17.68 11.81 22.67
C MET A 211 -17.68 10.30 22.87
N LYS A 212 -17.22 9.54 21.85
CA LYS A 212 -17.13 8.08 21.87
C LYS A 212 -15.95 7.61 21.05
N ARG A 213 -15.15 6.68 21.57
CA ARG A 213 -14.03 6.03 20.88
C ARG A 213 -14.45 4.66 20.33
N GLU A 214 -13.66 4.17 19.36
CA GLU A 214 -13.74 2.81 18.84
C GLU A 214 -15.15 2.43 18.38
N ILE A 215 -15.78 3.32 17.59
CA ILE A 215 -17.16 3.17 17.10
C ILE A 215 -17.26 2.33 15.81
N GLN A 216 -16.13 1.89 15.26
CA GLN A 216 -16.10 1.06 14.06
C GLN A 216 -16.60 -0.36 14.34
N ASN A 217 -17.24 -0.98 13.33
CA ASN A 217 -17.79 -2.33 13.41
C ASN A 217 -16.70 -3.41 13.60
N ILE A 218 -15.48 -3.17 13.10
CA ILE A 218 -14.34 -4.09 13.14
C ILE A 218 -13.15 -3.39 13.81
N SER A 219 -12.64 -3.95 14.90
CA SER A 219 -11.58 -3.35 15.72
C SER A 219 -10.18 -3.41 15.09
N ASN A 220 -9.94 -4.39 14.19
CA ASN A 220 -8.64 -4.67 13.57
C ASN A 220 -8.51 -4.06 12.16
N ASN A 221 -9.19 -2.94 11.89
CA ASN A 221 -9.06 -2.26 10.63
C ASN A 221 -7.71 -1.55 10.56
N ARG A 222 -6.93 -1.84 9.50
CA ARG A 222 -5.62 -1.23 9.23
C ARG A 222 -5.54 -0.76 7.80
N THR A 223 -4.78 0.30 7.56
CA THR A 223 -4.47 0.76 6.21
C THR A 223 -2.95 0.81 6.05
N ARG A 224 -2.48 0.15 5.01
CA ARG A 224 -1.08 0.22 4.60
C ARG A 224 -0.86 1.47 3.76
N PHE A 225 0.02 2.33 4.23
CA PHE A 225 0.53 3.49 3.50
C PHE A 225 1.94 3.19 2.99
N VAL A 226 2.23 3.57 1.75
CA VAL A 226 3.56 3.46 1.17
C VAL A 226 4.16 4.82 0.93
N VAL A 227 5.48 4.86 1.02
CA VAL A 227 6.32 5.98 0.62
C VAL A 227 6.66 5.79 -0.85
N ILE A 228 6.18 6.67 -1.70
CA ILE A 228 6.52 6.69 -3.14
C ILE A 228 7.67 7.64 -3.42
N SER A 229 8.55 7.23 -4.33
CA SER A 229 9.69 8.00 -4.80
C SER A 229 9.87 7.85 -6.30
N LYS A 230 10.38 8.90 -6.95
CA LYS A 230 10.82 8.86 -8.34
C LYS A 230 12.06 7.98 -8.52
N ASP A 231 12.96 8.03 -7.56
CA ASP A 231 14.21 7.27 -7.54
C ASP A 231 14.05 5.99 -6.74
N MET A 232 14.60 4.88 -7.23
CA MET A 232 14.73 3.65 -6.44
C MET A 232 15.69 3.87 -5.28
N GLN A 233 15.25 3.50 -4.07
CA GLN A 233 16.04 3.55 -2.85
C GLN A 233 15.73 2.31 -2.00
N ILE A 234 16.75 1.62 -1.54
CA ILE A 234 16.62 0.36 -0.80
C ILE A 234 17.44 0.50 0.50
N SER A 235 16.73 0.67 1.61
CA SER A 235 17.35 0.78 2.93
C SER A 235 18.02 -0.53 3.36
N SER A 236 18.95 -0.42 4.31
CA SER A 236 19.70 -1.59 4.80
C SER A 236 18.82 -2.62 5.52
N ASP A 237 17.70 -2.19 6.08
CA ASP A 237 16.73 -2.99 6.84
C ASP A 237 15.51 -3.41 6.00
N ALA A 238 15.56 -3.20 4.68
CA ALA A 238 14.47 -3.59 3.77
C ALA A 238 14.21 -5.09 3.81
N ASP A 239 12.95 -5.46 4.08
CA ASP A 239 12.52 -6.85 4.31
C ASP A 239 11.26 -7.26 3.52
N LYS A 240 10.65 -6.33 2.79
CA LYS A 240 9.48 -6.57 1.95
C LYS A 240 9.74 -6.12 0.51
N ILE A 241 9.38 -6.95 -0.45
CA ILE A 241 9.53 -6.70 -1.88
C ILE A 241 8.14 -6.68 -2.52
N SER A 242 7.85 -5.65 -3.31
CA SER A 242 6.64 -5.55 -4.12
C SER A 242 6.96 -5.67 -5.60
N LEU A 243 6.17 -6.48 -6.30
CA LEU A 243 6.35 -6.83 -7.70
C LEU A 243 5.04 -6.73 -8.47
N ILE A 244 5.14 -6.45 -9.76
CA ILE A 244 4.06 -6.65 -10.74
C ILE A 244 4.60 -7.51 -11.87
N PHE A 245 3.81 -8.47 -12.33
CA PHE A 245 4.14 -9.26 -13.51
C PHE A 245 2.88 -9.84 -14.17
N ARG A 246 3.06 -10.36 -15.38
CA ARG A 246 2.06 -11.15 -16.10
C ARG A 246 2.58 -12.57 -16.27
N VAL A 247 1.67 -13.50 -16.40
CA VAL A 247 1.99 -14.88 -16.81
C VAL A 247 1.17 -15.25 -18.03
N PRO A 248 1.67 -16.13 -18.90
CA PRO A 248 0.86 -16.70 -19.98
C PRO A 248 -0.41 -17.34 -19.45
N HIS A 249 -1.53 -17.17 -20.16
CA HIS A 249 -2.82 -17.75 -19.77
C HIS A 249 -2.85 -19.26 -20.11
N THR A 250 -1.98 -20.02 -19.45
CA THR A 250 -1.86 -21.48 -19.61
C THR A 250 -1.80 -22.16 -18.26
N THR A 251 -2.26 -23.43 -18.23
CA THR A 251 -2.27 -24.23 -17.00
C THR A 251 -0.90 -24.26 -16.31
N GLY A 252 -0.87 -23.95 -15.03
CA GLY A 252 0.32 -24.00 -14.19
C GLY A 252 1.26 -22.80 -14.33
N SER A 253 0.97 -21.77 -15.16
CA SER A 253 1.87 -20.62 -15.33
C SER A 253 2.12 -19.87 -14.02
N LEU A 254 1.09 -19.54 -13.29
CA LEU A 254 1.22 -18.88 -11.99
C LEU A 254 1.89 -19.80 -10.95
N TYR A 255 1.51 -21.09 -10.92
CA TYR A 255 2.11 -22.07 -10.01
C TYR A 255 3.65 -22.14 -10.17
N ARG A 256 4.16 -22.14 -11.40
CA ARG A 256 5.62 -22.14 -11.64
C ARG A 256 6.32 -20.93 -11.04
N VAL A 257 5.73 -19.73 -11.15
CA VAL A 257 6.30 -18.52 -10.56
C VAL A 257 6.28 -18.61 -9.02
N LEU A 258 5.13 -18.99 -8.45
CA LEU A 258 5.00 -19.15 -6.99
C LEU A 258 5.93 -20.25 -6.44
N GLY A 259 6.12 -21.33 -7.18
CA GLY A 259 7.08 -22.40 -6.84
C GLY A 259 8.52 -21.87 -6.75
N ARG A 260 8.91 -20.94 -7.62
CA ARG A 260 10.25 -20.32 -7.59
C ARG A 260 10.44 -19.44 -6.34
N PHE A 261 9.43 -18.67 -5.93
CA PHE A 261 9.48 -17.94 -4.66
C PHE A 261 9.66 -18.88 -3.48
N SER A 262 8.88 -19.96 -3.45
CA SER A 262 8.98 -21.00 -2.39
C SER A 262 10.35 -21.65 -2.33
N MET A 263 10.94 -22.04 -3.48
CA MET A 263 12.29 -22.62 -3.56
C MET A 263 13.38 -21.65 -3.10
N ALA A 264 13.21 -20.34 -3.32
CA ALA A 264 14.11 -19.30 -2.82
C ALA A 264 13.90 -18.97 -1.32
N GLY A 265 12.95 -19.63 -0.66
CA GLY A 265 12.62 -19.40 0.75
C GLY A 265 11.92 -18.05 0.98
N LEU A 266 11.19 -17.56 -0.01
CA LEU A 266 10.45 -16.28 0.06
C LEU A 266 8.98 -16.54 0.36
N ASN A 267 8.47 -15.92 1.42
CA ASN A 267 7.07 -16.02 1.83
C ASN A 267 6.24 -14.92 1.16
N LEU A 268 5.13 -15.31 0.49
CA LEU A 268 4.16 -14.37 -0.04
C LEU A 268 3.31 -13.80 1.09
N THR A 269 3.15 -12.49 1.10
CA THR A 269 2.26 -11.78 2.02
C THR A 269 1.04 -11.19 1.31
N LYS A 270 1.13 -11.02 -0.02
CA LYS A 270 0.03 -10.57 -0.87
C LYS A 270 0.11 -11.20 -2.25
N ILE A 271 -1.03 -11.57 -2.80
CA ILE A 271 -1.22 -11.86 -4.21
C ILE A 271 -2.60 -11.37 -4.64
N GLU A 272 -2.62 -10.57 -5.66
CA GLU A 272 -3.85 -10.03 -6.23
C GLU A 272 -3.77 -10.02 -7.76
N SER A 273 -4.82 -10.49 -8.41
CA SER A 273 -4.93 -10.43 -9.87
C SER A 273 -5.81 -9.27 -10.30
N ARG A 274 -5.39 -8.57 -11.36
CA ARG A 274 -6.14 -7.46 -11.90
C ARG A 274 -6.23 -7.54 -13.43
N PRO A 275 -7.43 -7.40 -14.04
CA PRO A 275 -7.60 -7.41 -15.48
C PRO A 275 -6.91 -6.21 -16.12
N MET A 276 -6.36 -6.39 -17.31
CA MET A 276 -5.64 -5.34 -18.04
C MET A 276 -6.53 -4.26 -18.67
N GLY A 277 -7.85 -4.49 -18.75
CA GLY A 277 -8.79 -3.51 -19.32
C GLY A 277 -8.71 -3.36 -20.85
N ASN A 278 -7.93 -4.17 -21.54
CA ASN A 278 -7.74 -4.13 -23.00
C ASN A 278 -8.73 -5.01 -23.79
N GLY A 279 -9.78 -5.53 -23.14
CA GLY A 279 -10.76 -6.45 -23.73
C GLY A 279 -10.31 -7.91 -23.82
N GLU A 280 -9.07 -8.23 -23.48
CA GLU A 280 -8.55 -9.59 -23.35
C GLU A 280 -8.58 -10.05 -21.89
N PHE A 281 -8.79 -11.36 -21.67
CA PHE A 281 -8.70 -11.97 -20.33
C PHE A 281 -7.24 -12.15 -19.89
N SER A 282 -6.50 -11.03 -19.89
CA SER A 282 -5.10 -10.95 -19.44
C SER A 282 -5.05 -10.22 -18.11
N TYR A 283 -4.21 -10.71 -17.19
CA TYR A 283 -4.13 -10.22 -15.83
C TYR A 283 -2.71 -9.80 -15.46
N PHE A 284 -2.60 -8.68 -14.73
CA PHE A 284 -1.44 -8.39 -13.90
C PHE A 284 -1.60 -9.06 -12.54
N PHE A 285 -0.50 -9.54 -12.00
CA PHE A 285 -0.41 -10.02 -10.63
C PHE A 285 0.42 -9.02 -9.82
N TYR A 286 -0.18 -8.50 -8.77
CA TYR A 286 0.49 -7.71 -7.74
C TYR A 286 0.89 -8.67 -6.63
N VAL A 287 2.17 -8.69 -6.28
CA VAL A 287 2.72 -9.65 -5.34
C VAL A 287 3.64 -8.95 -4.36
N ASP A 288 3.39 -9.16 -3.06
CA ASP A 288 4.33 -8.78 -2.01
C ASP A 288 4.93 -10.06 -1.41
N ILE A 289 6.24 -10.04 -1.22
CA ILE A 289 7.01 -11.12 -0.63
C ILE A 289 7.90 -10.61 0.50
N MET A 290 8.05 -11.40 1.56
CA MET A 290 9.05 -11.14 2.59
C MET A 290 10.42 -11.55 2.08
N GLY A 291 11.37 -10.61 2.09
CA GLY A 291 12.72 -10.85 1.61
C GLY A 291 13.51 -9.57 1.38
N SER A 292 14.79 -9.74 1.13
CA SER A 292 15.69 -8.64 0.80
C SER A 292 16.52 -8.98 -0.43
N VAL A 293 16.65 -8.02 -1.33
CA VAL A 293 17.53 -8.10 -2.52
C VAL A 293 19.02 -8.13 -2.15
N ARG A 294 19.37 -7.91 -0.89
CA ARG A 294 20.75 -8.09 -0.37
C ARG A 294 21.15 -9.56 -0.27
N ARG A 295 20.19 -10.48 -0.35
CA ARG A 295 20.46 -11.92 -0.49
C ARG A 295 20.61 -12.27 -1.95
N ASP A 296 21.75 -12.81 -2.34
CA ASP A 296 22.04 -13.19 -3.74
C ASP A 296 20.95 -14.06 -4.36
N VAL A 297 20.44 -15.05 -3.61
CA VAL A 297 19.36 -15.94 -4.09
C VAL A 297 18.10 -15.15 -4.46
N THR A 298 17.76 -14.12 -3.68
CA THR A 298 16.60 -13.26 -3.96
C THR A 298 16.84 -12.41 -5.20
N LEU A 299 17.99 -11.74 -5.26
CA LEU A 299 18.36 -10.89 -6.39
C LEU A 299 18.46 -11.69 -7.70
N ASP A 300 19.11 -12.85 -7.67
CA ASP A 300 19.22 -13.76 -8.84
C ASP A 300 17.83 -14.18 -9.34
N LEU A 301 16.92 -14.54 -8.42
CA LEU A 301 15.55 -14.89 -8.79
C LEU A 301 14.81 -13.73 -9.45
N LEU A 302 14.89 -12.52 -8.89
CA LEU A 302 14.20 -11.34 -9.44
C LEU A 302 14.75 -10.97 -10.83
N CYS A 303 16.07 -11.05 -11.03
CA CYS A 303 16.69 -10.85 -12.32
C CYS A 303 16.20 -11.87 -13.35
N ALA A 304 16.13 -13.15 -12.98
CA ALA A 304 15.60 -14.18 -13.86
C ALA A 304 14.12 -13.96 -14.22
N LEU A 305 13.30 -13.57 -13.23
CA LEU A 305 11.88 -13.27 -13.47
C LEU A 305 11.69 -12.03 -14.34
N SER A 306 12.57 -11.04 -14.25
CA SER A 306 12.48 -9.82 -15.05
C SER A 306 12.68 -10.08 -16.54
N ASP A 307 13.51 -11.03 -16.91
CA ASP A 307 13.74 -11.41 -18.32
C ASP A 307 12.67 -12.36 -18.84
N GLU A 308 12.13 -13.22 -17.98
CA GLU A 308 11.21 -14.28 -18.38
C GLU A 308 9.73 -13.84 -18.38
N LEU A 309 9.34 -12.94 -17.47
CA LEU A 309 7.93 -12.60 -17.27
C LEU A 309 7.52 -11.33 -18.02
N PRO A 310 6.52 -11.41 -18.89
CA PRO A 310 6.00 -10.23 -19.57
C PRO A 310 5.51 -9.18 -18.56
N GLY A 311 5.86 -7.91 -18.78
CA GLY A 311 5.41 -6.81 -17.93
C GLY A 311 5.88 -6.89 -16.47
N PHE A 312 6.99 -7.60 -16.22
CA PHE A 312 7.64 -7.60 -14.92
C PHE A 312 8.06 -6.18 -14.52
N LYS A 313 7.75 -5.80 -13.30
CA LYS A 313 8.20 -4.56 -12.68
C LYS A 313 8.55 -4.81 -11.23
N PHE A 314 9.74 -4.39 -10.86
CA PHE A 314 10.18 -4.28 -9.49
C PHE A 314 9.66 -2.93 -8.95
N LEU A 315 8.71 -2.98 -8.02
CA LEU A 315 8.14 -1.77 -7.42
C LEU A 315 8.96 -1.24 -6.26
N GLY A 316 9.75 -2.11 -5.61
CA GLY A 316 10.64 -1.72 -4.53
C GLY A 316 10.95 -2.85 -3.57
N ASN A 317 12.02 -2.64 -2.78
CA ASN A 317 12.31 -3.41 -1.58
C ASN A 317 12.47 -2.41 -0.43
N PHE A 318 11.64 -2.54 0.58
CA PHE A 318 11.50 -1.52 1.62
C PHE A 318 11.25 -2.17 2.98
N ARG A 319 11.39 -1.37 4.03
CA ARG A 319 10.96 -1.73 5.37
C ARG A 319 9.49 -1.37 5.57
N GLU A 320 8.69 -2.33 6.04
CA GLU A 320 7.36 -2.08 6.54
C GLU A 320 7.41 -1.85 8.05
N GLN A 321 6.97 -0.68 8.50
CA GLN A 321 6.86 -0.35 9.91
C GLN A 321 5.45 -0.68 10.41
N GLU A 322 5.37 -1.30 11.56
CA GLU A 322 4.14 -1.57 12.28
C GLU A 322 4.05 -0.70 13.55
N ASP A 323 2.82 -0.53 14.10
CA ASP A 323 2.61 0.16 15.37
C ASP A 323 3.20 -0.61 16.56
#